data_51cf9a2fae36191c1587e3e70a9bd4c0
#
_entry.id   51cf9a2fae36191c1587e3e70a9bd4c0
#
_cell.length_a   1.000
_cell.length_b   1.000
_cell.length_c   1.000
_cell.angle_alpha   90.00
_cell.angle_beta   90.00
_cell.angle_gamma   90.00
#
_symmetry.space_group_name_H-M   'P 1'
#
loop_
_entity.id
_entity.type
_entity.pdbx_description
1 polymer ?
#
loop_
_entity_poly.entity_id
_entity_poly.type
_entity_poly.pdbx_seq_one_letter_code
_entity_poly.pdbx_strand_id
1 'polypeptide(L)'
;PSIIGKAAIFSVIGIAICQALNLPALSKGATGVMLTAFLAVAGPKLSYLTAAGDNPLAMGLVAKVTGTMISWGEFALHNAVIGILYSFLGLGLVFLTIKPEKEFDSVDAIKERYSELGPMFGAERRTAILLSIVFILMVTDFLHKVDVGWILMLGAATLFVPGIGVLKTEQLGKINIFMVFFVAGAMCIGPVAAKVGVVKTMAGILLPLLKGSPLYTFVSVYFFGVVLKFFLTPLAATAMFISTIAEIAIQLGLHPYSLVYVFKYGIDQYIFPYEYAVLLYVYSFGYFSLKSVFKVMIPRIFVTALFLVLELSPYNCVK
;
A
#
# COMPACT_ATOMS: atom_id res chain seq x y z
N PRO A 1 0.55 2.30 11.88
CA PRO A 1 0.38 3.71 11.54
C PRO A 1 -0.34 3.86 10.20
N SER A 2 -1.11 4.96 10.03
CA SER A 2 -1.74 5.25 8.75
C SER A 2 -0.68 5.42 7.66
N ILE A 3 -1.05 5.20 6.40
CA ILE A 3 -0.11 5.35 5.27
C ILE A 3 0.44 6.78 5.19
N ILE A 4 -0.36 7.78 5.54
CA ILE A 4 0.07 9.19 5.62
C ILE A 4 1.03 9.39 6.79
N GLY A 5 0.80 8.74 7.94
CA GLY A 5 1.73 8.79 9.08
C GLY A 5 3.11 8.20 8.74
N LYS A 6 3.14 7.10 7.99
CA LYS A 6 4.40 6.55 7.45
C LYS A 6 5.06 7.56 6.51
N ALA A 7 4.30 8.19 5.60
CA ALA A 7 4.82 9.19 4.70
C ALA A 7 5.43 10.39 5.45
N ALA A 8 4.80 10.85 6.52
CA ALA A 8 5.33 11.92 7.34
C ALA A 8 6.69 11.54 7.96
N ILE A 9 6.81 10.36 8.54
CA ILE A 9 8.06 9.86 9.11
C ILE A 9 9.16 9.78 8.04
N PHE A 10 8.90 9.09 6.93
CA PHE A 10 9.90 8.93 5.88
C PHE A 10 10.25 10.23 5.18
N SER A 11 9.32 11.19 5.07
CA SER A 11 9.62 12.53 4.54
C SER A 11 10.55 13.31 5.45
N VAL A 12 10.33 13.28 6.77
CA VAL A 12 11.21 13.93 7.75
C VAL A 12 12.62 13.33 7.70
N ILE A 13 12.71 11.99 7.63
CA ILE A 13 14.00 11.31 7.47
C ILE A 13 14.67 11.72 6.16
N GLY A 14 13.94 11.72 5.04
CA GLY A 14 14.46 12.12 3.74
C GLY A 14 14.96 13.58 3.72
N ILE A 15 14.21 14.50 4.33
CA ILE A 15 14.61 15.91 4.48
C ILE A 15 15.88 16.03 5.34
N ALA A 16 15.92 15.30 6.46
CA ALA A 16 17.10 15.31 7.35
C ALA A 16 18.36 14.79 6.62
N ILE A 17 18.22 13.74 5.80
CA ILE A 17 19.31 13.24 4.95
C ILE A 17 19.72 14.31 3.93
N CYS A 18 18.77 14.96 3.24
CA CYS A 18 19.10 16.03 2.30
C CYS A 18 19.84 17.18 2.97
N GLN A 19 19.44 17.57 4.17
CA GLN A 19 20.10 18.63 4.96
C GLN A 19 21.51 18.20 5.41
N ALA A 20 21.64 16.99 5.98
CA ALA A 20 22.93 16.47 6.45
C ALA A 20 23.98 16.35 5.31
N LEU A 21 23.52 16.02 4.10
CA LEU A 21 24.36 15.89 2.91
C LEU A 21 24.43 17.17 2.07
N ASN A 22 23.89 18.30 2.56
CA ASN A 22 23.85 19.58 1.86
C ASN A 22 23.31 19.46 0.42
N LEU A 23 22.22 18.67 0.23
CA LEU A 23 21.57 18.49 -1.06
C LEU A 23 20.54 19.60 -1.30
N PRO A 24 20.77 20.48 -2.30
CA PRO A 24 19.78 21.50 -2.65
C PRO A 24 18.46 20.88 -3.11
N ALA A 25 17.35 21.54 -2.80
CA ALA A 25 16.06 21.16 -3.35
C ALA A 25 16.13 21.08 -4.89
N LEU A 26 15.42 20.13 -5.48
CA LEU A 26 15.39 19.85 -6.92
C LEU A 26 16.72 19.31 -7.51
N SER A 27 17.80 19.18 -6.73
CA SER A 27 18.97 18.43 -7.17
C SER A 27 18.64 16.97 -7.43
N LYS A 28 19.41 16.27 -8.23
CA LYS A 28 19.18 14.84 -8.50
C LYS A 28 19.32 14.01 -7.22
N GLY A 29 20.29 14.35 -6.35
CA GLY A 29 20.48 13.69 -5.06
C GLY A 29 19.24 13.83 -4.17
N ALA A 30 18.77 15.06 -3.93
CA ALA A 30 17.57 15.31 -3.13
C ALA A 30 16.30 14.66 -3.73
N THR A 31 16.16 14.74 -5.06
CA THR A 31 15.09 14.07 -5.80
C THR A 31 15.11 12.55 -5.57
N GLY A 32 16.29 11.92 -5.68
CA GLY A 32 16.46 10.49 -5.44
C GLY A 32 16.06 10.09 -4.01
N VAL A 33 16.57 10.82 -3.00
CA VAL A 33 16.27 10.59 -1.59
C VAL A 33 14.76 10.68 -1.33
N MET A 34 14.09 11.73 -1.80
CA MET A 34 12.67 11.96 -1.51
C MET A 34 11.74 11.03 -2.30
N LEU A 35 12.07 10.67 -3.55
CA LEU A 35 11.33 9.64 -4.28
C LEU A 35 11.53 8.25 -3.66
N THR A 36 12.72 7.95 -3.15
CA THR A 36 12.97 6.73 -2.37
C THR A 36 12.15 6.72 -1.08
N ALA A 37 12.09 7.83 -0.35
CA ALA A 37 11.24 7.96 0.84
C ALA A 37 9.76 7.72 0.51
N PHE A 38 9.25 8.25 -0.60
CA PHE A 38 7.90 7.96 -1.10
C PHE A 38 7.71 6.47 -1.40
N LEU A 39 8.62 5.86 -2.16
CA LEU A 39 8.50 4.45 -2.57
C LEU A 39 8.69 3.47 -1.41
N ALA A 40 9.46 3.83 -0.40
CA ALA A 40 9.57 3.05 0.84
C ALA A 40 8.24 2.95 1.60
N VAL A 41 7.34 3.91 1.40
CA VAL A 41 5.97 3.88 1.94
C VAL A 41 5.01 3.18 0.99
N ALA A 42 5.05 3.53 -0.30
CA ALA A 42 4.09 3.08 -1.29
C ALA A 42 4.35 1.64 -1.77
N GLY A 43 5.60 1.22 -1.88
CA GLY A 43 5.96 -0.12 -2.37
C GLY A 43 5.45 -1.25 -1.48
N PRO A 44 5.83 -1.31 -0.19
CA PRO A 44 5.47 -2.42 0.69
C PRO A 44 4.00 -2.48 1.08
N LYS A 45 3.19 -1.48 0.71
CA LYS A 45 1.78 -1.43 1.12
C LYS A 45 0.95 -2.61 0.62
N LEU A 46 1.34 -3.24 -0.48
CA LEU A 46 0.65 -4.40 -1.04
C LEU A 46 1.14 -5.73 -0.44
N SER A 47 2.23 -5.74 0.34
CA SER A 47 2.83 -6.96 0.89
C SER A 47 2.02 -7.57 2.04
N TYR A 48 1.35 -6.74 2.84
CA TYR A 48 0.68 -7.18 4.07
C TYR A 48 -0.71 -6.59 4.19
N LEU A 49 -1.63 -7.36 4.74
CA LEU A 49 -3.04 -6.96 4.90
C LEU A 49 -3.19 -5.62 5.63
N THR A 50 -2.43 -5.40 6.68
CA THR A 50 -2.47 -4.19 7.51
C THR A 50 -1.51 -3.08 7.07
N ALA A 51 -0.83 -3.25 5.95
CA ALA A 51 0.13 -2.25 5.47
C ALA A 51 -0.54 -0.97 4.95
N ALA A 52 -1.78 -1.06 4.45
CA ALA A 52 -2.59 0.08 4.04
C ALA A 52 -4.08 -0.22 4.26
N GLY A 53 -4.87 0.82 4.53
CA GLY A 53 -6.30 0.68 4.86
C GLY A 53 -7.18 0.15 3.73
N ASP A 54 -6.75 0.28 2.49
CA ASP A 54 -7.45 -0.24 1.32
C ASP A 54 -7.29 -1.77 1.14
N ASN A 55 -6.33 -2.42 1.81
CA ASN A 55 -6.18 -3.88 1.76
C ASN A 55 -7.26 -4.60 2.57
N PRO A 56 -7.49 -4.30 3.88
CA PRO A 56 -8.59 -4.90 4.62
C PRO A 56 -9.95 -4.61 4.00
N LEU A 57 -10.14 -3.40 3.46
CA LEU A 57 -11.36 -3.05 2.73
C LEU A 57 -11.56 -3.96 1.51
N ALA A 58 -10.51 -4.14 0.69
CA ALA A 58 -10.56 -5.03 -0.47
C ALA A 58 -10.91 -6.46 -0.07
N MET A 59 -10.22 -7.01 0.93
CA MET A 59 -10.46 -8.38 1.37
C MET A 59 -11.87 -8.56 1.98
N GLY A 60 -12.35 -7.58 2.74
CA GLY A 60 -13.73 -7.58 3.23
C GLY A 60 -14.79 -7.54 2.13
N LEU A 61 -14.51 -6.82 1.02
CA LEU A 61 -15.40 -6.79 -0.15
C LEU A 61 -15.35 -8.11 -0.93
N VAL A 62 -14.17 -8.73 -1.08
CA VAL A 62 -14.04 -10.07 -1.68
C VAL A 62 -14.78 -11.09 -0.82
N ALA A 63 -14.63 -11.05 0.50
CA ALA A 63 -15.30 -11.98 1.41
C ALA A 63 -16.84 -11.93 1.30
N LYS A 64 -17.42 -10.77 1.00
CA LYS A 64 -18.86 -10.64 0.73
C LYS A 64 -19.30 -11.35 -0.55
N VAL A 65 -18.43 -11.52 -1.51
CA VAL A 65 -18.68 -12.21 -2.79
C VAL A 65 -18.42 -13.70 -2.67
N THR A 66 -17.33 -14.08 -1.97
CA THR A 66 -16.87 -15.48 -1.87
C THR A 66 -17.42 -16.23 -0.66
N GLY A 67 -17.92 -15.51 0.35
CA GLY A 67 -18.35 -16.09 1.62
C GLY A 67 -17.20 -16.42 2.58
N THR A 68 -15.94 -16.21 2.22
CA THR A 68 -14.76 -16.54 3.02
C THR A 68 -13.83 -15.33 3.16
N MET A 69 -13.38 -15.10 4.40
CA MET A 69 -12.39 -14.03 4.68
C MET A 69 -10.99 -14.63 4.73
N ILE A 70 -10.05 -14.00 4.03
CA ILE A 70 -8.64 -14.38 4.08
C ILE A 70 -8.02 -13.94 5.41
N SER A 71 -7.20 -14.79 6.01
CA SER A 71 -6.43 -14.46 7.22
C SER A 71 -5.26 -13.51 6.89
N TRP A 72 -4.67 -12.91 7.93
CA TRP A 72 -3.49 -12.04 7.74
C TRP A 72 -2.30 -12.86 7.21
N GLY A 73 -2.10 -14.06 7.74
CA GLY A 73 -1.04 -14.98 7.32
C GLY A 73 -1.18 -15.43 5.87
N GLU A 74 -2.39 -15.81 5.44
CA GLU A 74 -2.67 -16.17 4.04
C GLU A 74 -2.43 -15.01 3.09
N PHE A 75 -2.90 -13.79 3.46
CA PHE A 75 -2.62 -12.60 2.65
C PHE A 75 -1.11 -12.36 2.52
N ALA A 76 -0.36 -12.50 3.61
CA ALA A 76 1.09 -12.34 3.61
C ALA A 76 1.77 -13.42 2.75
N LEU A 77 1.34 -14.67 2.82
CA LEU A 77 1.87 -15.75 1.97
C LEU A 77 1.64 -15.47 0.49
N HIS A 78 0.49 -14.91 0.12
CA HIS A 78 0.20 -14.56 -1.27
C HIS A 78 0.98 -13.34 -1.77
N ASN A 79 1.22 -12.35 -0.91
CA ASN A 79 1.63 -11.02 -1.37
C ASN A 79 2.99 -10.54 -0.85
N ALA A 80 3.56 -11.16 0.22
CA ALA A 80 4.77 -10.61 0.85
C ALA A 80 5.97 -10.64 -0.11
N VAL A 81 6.22 -11.78 -0.74
CA VAL A 81 7.36 -11.93 -1.67
C VAL A 81 7.17 -10.98 -2.87
N ILE A 82 6.00 -11.03 -3.49
CA ILE A 82 5.64 -10.20 -4.64
C ILE A 82 5.76 -8.71 -4.32
N GLY A 83 5.17 -8.29 -3.20
CA GLY A 83 5.19 -6.89 -2.78
C GLY A 83 6.57 -6.39 -2.37
N ILE A 84 7.43 -7.25 -1.81
CA ILE A 84 8.83 -6.91 -1.53
C ILE A 84 9.60 -6.74 -2.84
N LEU A 85 9.49 -7.68 -3.78
CA LEU A 85 10.12 -7.57 -5.10
C LEU A 85 9.65 -6.32 -5.86
N TYR A 86 8.34 -6.05 -5.83
CA TYR A 86 7.76 -4.83 -6.37
C TYR A 86 8.33 -3.54 -5.76
N SER A 87 8.60 -3.56 -4.45
CA SER A 87 9.23 -2.44 -3.75
C SER A 87 10.66 -2.22 -4.24
N PHE A 88 11.45 -3.27 -4.37
CA PHE A 88 12.82 -3.20 -4.91
C PHE A 88 12.83 -2.77 -6.38
N LEU A 89 11.86 -3.20 -7.17
CA LEU A 89 11.69 -2.75 -8.54
C LEU A 89 11.48 -1.23 -8.63
N GLY A 90 10.63 -0.68 -7.77
CA GLY A 90 10.42 0.76 -7.67
C GLY A 90 11.70 1.52 -7.28
N LEU A 91 12.44 1.02 -6.28
CA LEU A 91 13.73 1.59 -5.89
C LEU A 91 14.76 1.49 -7.02
N GLY A 92 14.85 0.34 -7.69
CA GLY A 92 15.73 0.14 -8.84
C GLY A 92 15.47 1.17 -9.95
N LEU A 93 14.21 1.49 -10.23
CA LEU A 93 13.85 2.53 -11.19
C LEU A 93 14.33 3.92 -10.77
N VAL A 94 14.30 4.27 -9.48
CA VAL A 94 14.89 5.53 -9.01
C VAL A 94 16.39 5.55 -9.27
N PHE A 95 17.11 4.48 -8.91
CA PHE A 95 18.56 4.39 -9.17
C PHE A 95 18.91 4.48 -10.65
N LEU A 96 18.13 3.89 -11.52
CA LEU A 96 18.37 3.90 -12.97
C LEU A 96 18.05 5.24 -13.61
N THR A 97 17.02 5.93 -13.15
CA THR A 97 16.48 7.14 -13.79
C THR A 97 16.98 8.44 -13.17
N ILE A 98 17.27 8.43 -11.86
CA ILE A 98 17.72 9.59 -11.09
C ILE A 98 19.16 9.34 -10.62
N LYS A 99 20.12 9.52 -11.52
CA LYS A 99 21.53 9.39 -11.16
C LYS A 99 21.98 10.61 -10.35
N PRO A 100 22.56 10.44 -9.15
CA PRO A 100 23.08 11.55 -8.35
C PRO A 100 24.21 12.29 -9.10
N GLU A 101 24.41 13.56 -8.77
CA GLU A 101 25.44 14.39 -9.38
C GLU A 101 26.82 14.16 -8.76
N LYS A 102 26.81 13.69 -7.51
CA LYS A 102 28.02 13.35 -6.75
C LYS A 102 27.80 12.05 -6.00
N GLU A 103 28.81 11.24 -5.92
CA GLU A 103 28.87 10.14 -4.95
C GLU A 103 29.16 10.73 -3.57
N PHE A 104 28.53 10.23 -2.54
CA PHE A 104 28.74 10.68 -1.17
C PHE A 104 29.70 9.70 -0.49
N ASP A 105 30.89 10.18 -0.17
CA ASP A 105 31.97 9.36 0.39
C ASP A 105 31.80 9.01 1.86
N SER A 106 30.83 9.61 2.58
CA SER A 106 30.72 9.32 4.00
C SER A 106 29.28 9.15 4.50
N VAL A 107 29.11 8.07 5.25
CA VAL A 107 27.93 7.80 6.09
C VAL A 107 28.08 8.45 7.47
N ASP A 108 29.16 9.23 7.68
CA ASP A 108 29.54 9.69 9.02
C ASP A 108 28.55 10.67 9.59
N ALA A 109 27.98 11.58 8.78
CA ALA A 109 26.91 12.46 9.21
C ALA A 109 25.65 11.71 9.72
N ILE A 110 25.37 10.54 9.13
CA ILE A 110 24.25 9.70 9.57
C ILE A 110 24.63 8.94 10.85
N LYS A 111 25.87 8.48 10.97
CA LYS A 111 26.39 7.82 12.17
C LYS A 111 26.44 8.78 13.36
N GLU A 112 26.85 10.04 13.13
CA GLU A 112 26.85 11.06 14.15
C GLU A 112 25.44 11.30 14.69
N ARG A 113 24.45 11.50 13.81
CA ARG A 113 23.05 11.62 14.21
C ARG A 113 22.51 10.38 14.92
N TYR A 114 22.94 9.19 14.53
CA TYR A 114 22.55 7.96 15.20
C TYR A 114 23.14 7.88 16.61
N SER A 115 24.39 8.32 16.79
CA SER A 115 25.05 8.34 18.12
C SER A 115 24.39 9.34 19.09
N GLU A 116 23.81 10.44 18.57
CA GLU A 116 23.08 11.43 19.35
C GLU A 116 21.76 10.88 19.96
N LEU A 117 21.16 9.83 19.38
CA LEU A 117 19.91 9.27 19.87
C LEU A 117 20.02 8.63 21.26
N GLY A 118 21.19 8.15 21.62
CA GLY A 118 21.41 7.47 22.90
C GLY A 118 20.64 6.16 23.06
N PRO A 119 20.58 5.60 24.28
CA PRO A 119 19.84 4.37 24.56
C PRO A 119 18.34 4.60 24.57
N MET A 120 17.58 3.58 24.19
CA MET A 120 16.11 3.60 24.19
C MET A 120 15.53 3.99 25.57
N PHE A 121 14.63 4.97 25.59
CA PHE A 121 13.87 5.35 26.77
C PHE A 121 12.84 4.28 27.18
N GLY A 122 12.42 4.32 28.46
CA GLY A 122 11.45 3.35 28.98
C GLY A 122 10.12 3.30 28.22
N ALA A 123 9.62 4.43 27.70
CA ALA A 123 8.42 4.49 26.85
C ALA A 123 8.66 3.85 25.49
N GLU A 124 9.80 4.10 24.86
CA GLU A 124 10.18 3.52 23.57
C GLU A 124 10.30 2.00 23.68
N ARG A 125 10.97 1.52 24.74
CA ARG A 125 11.10 0.08 24.99
C ARG A 125 9.75 -0.60 25.19
N ARG A 126 8.83 0.01 25.96
CA ARG A 126 7.46 -0.52 26.15
C ARG A 126 6.71 -0.56 24.85
N THR A 127 6.79 0.51 24.04
CA THR A 127 6.17 0.55 22.71
C THR A 127 6.73 -0.53 21.80
N ALA A 128 8.05 -0.70 21.76
CA ALA A 128 8.70 -1.73 20.94
C ALA A 128 8.25 -3.14 21.35
N ILE A 129 8.20 -3.44 22.65
CA ILE A 129 7.72 -4.73 23.16
C ILE A 129 6.26 -4.96 22.75
N LEU A 130 5.39 -3.97 22.97
CA LEU A 130 3.97 -4.10 22.64
C LEU A 130 3.76 -4.33 21.13
N LEU A 131 4.44 -3.54 20.29
CA LEU A 131 4.38 -3.72 18.83
C LEU A 131 4.90 -5.09 18.40
N SER A 132 5.95 -5.59 19.03
CA SER A 132 6.46 -6.94 18.77
C SER A 132 5.44 -8.02 19.12
N ILE A 133 4.76 -7.90 20.26
CA ILE A 133 3.71 -8.84 20.69
C ILE A 133 2.55 -8.80 19.68
N VAL A 134 2.07 -7.60 19.31
CA VAL A 134 1.00 -7.45 18.31
C VAL A 134 1.42 -8.07 16.98
N PHE A 135 2.65 -7.84 16.53
CA PHE A 135 3.16 -8.41 15.28
C PHE A 135 3.23 -9.95 15.33
N ILE A 136 3.74 -10.51 16.43
CA ILE A 136 3.79 -11.98 16.62
C ILE A 136 2.37 -12.57 16.57
N LEU A 137 1.41 -11.96 17.30
CA LEU A 137 0.01 -12.41 17.26
C LEU A 137 -0.59 -12.33 15.85
N MET A 138 -0.26 -11.29 15.07
CA MET A 138 -0.73 -11.19 13.68
C MET A 138 -0.15 -12.27 12.77
N VAL A 139 1.15 -12.59 12.92
CA VAL A 139 1.81 -13.63 12.12
C VAL A 139 1.33 -15.03 12.50
N THR A 140 0.92 -15.22 13.75
CA THR A 140 0.46 -16.51 14.28
C THR A 140 -1.07 -16.66 14.28
N ASP A 141 -1.80 -15.87 13.50
CA ASP A 141 -3.27 -15.89 13.42
C ASP A 141 -3.82 -17.28 13.05
N PHE A 142 -3.07 -18.06 12.26
CA PHE A 142 -3.38 -19.44 11.90
C PHE A 142 -3.42 -20.41 13.10
N LEU A 143 -2.73 -20.11 14.21
CA LEU A 143 -2.73 -20.93 15.43
C LEU A 143 -3.94 -20.63 16.32
N HIS A 144 -4.21 -19.36 16.58
CA HIS A 144 -5.24 -18.95 17.55
C HIS A 144 -6.54 -18.48 16.88
N LYS A 145 -6.58 -18.28 15.56
CA LYS A 145 -7.75 -17.89 14.75
C LYS A 145 -8.47 -16.62 15.23
N VAL A 146 -7.78 -15.76 15.97
CA VAL A 146 -8.28 -14.45 16.37
C VAL A 146 -8.15 -13.49 15.20
N ASP A 147 -9.25 -12.83 14.84
CA ASP A 147 -9.23 -11.82 13.77
C ASP A 147 -8.24 -10.68 14.07
N VAL A 148 -7.51 -10.27 13.06
CA VAL A 148 -6.45 -9.26 13.17
C VAL A 148 -6.97 -7.90 13.66
N GLY A 149 -8.24 -7.59 13.39
CA GLY A 149 -8.88 -6.37 13.89
C GLY A 149 -8.96 -6.36 15.42
N TRP A 150 -9.26 -7.48 16.06
CA TRP A 150 -9.26 -7.61 17.52
C TRP A 150 -7.86 -7.49 18.10
N ILE A 151 -6.85 -8.10 17.48
CA ILE A 151 -5.45 -7.98 17.91
C ILE A 151 -5.01 -6.52 17.89
N LEU A 152 -5.29 -5.81 16.80
CA LEU A 152 -4.94 -4.39 16.66
C LEU A 152 -5.71 -3.51 17.65
N MET A 153 -7.00 -3.80 17.88
CA MET A 153 -7.83 -3.03 18.80
C MET A 153 -7.34 -3.20 20.25
N LEU A 154 -7.05 -4.44 20.66
CA LEU A 154 -6.50 -4.72 21.99
C LEU A 154 -5.10 -4.12 22.17
N GLY A 155 -4.24 -4.23 21.15
CA GLY A 155 -2.93 -3.60 21.15
C GLY A 155 -3.02 -2.08 21.27
N ALA A 156 -3.93 -1.45 20.53
CA ALA A 156 -4.18 -0.01 20.63
C ALA A 156 -4.72 0.38 22.02
N ALA A 157 -5.69 -0.38 22.57
CA ALA A 157 -6.21 -0.13 23.90
C ALA A 157 -5.13 -0.22 24.98
N THR A 158 -4.21 -1.19 24.88
CA THR A 158 -3.09 -1.37 25.81
C THR A 158 -2.17 -0.15 25.86
N LEU A 159 -2.05 0.62 24.76
CA LEU A 159 -1.27 1.86 24.74
C LEU A 159 -1.80 2.94 25.68
N PHE A 160 -3.07 2.86 26.11
CA PHE A 160 -3.71 3.79 27.03
C PHE A 160 -3.80 3.27 28.47
N VAL A 161 -3.37 2.03 28.75
CA VAL A 161 -3.43 1.46 30.09
C VAL A 161 -2.44 2.15 31.01
N PRO A 162 -2.86 2.69 32.18
CA PRO A 162 -1.95 3.32 33.14
C PRO A 162 -0.82 2.38 33.57
N GLY A 163 0.41 2.89 33.60
CA GLY A 163 1.62 2.15 33.97
C GLY A 163 2.26 1.33 32.84
N ILE A 164 1.50 0.79 31.91
CA ILE A 164 1.98 0.02 30.75
C ILE A 164 2.05 0.91 29.50
N GLY A 165 0.98 1.64 29.26
CA GLY A 165 0.79 2.45 28.07
C GLY A 165 1.71 3.67 28.01
N VAL A 166 1.77 4.25 26.83
CA VAL A 166 2.60 5.41 26.48
C VAL A 166 1.76 6.57 25.93
N LEU A 167 0.47 6.32 25.67
CA LEU A 167 -0.46 7.31 25.15
C LEU A 167 -1.36 7.86 26.26
N LYS A 168 -1.73 9.14 26.12
CA LYS A 168 -2.69 9.81 26.98
C LYS A 168 -4.05 9.90 26.31
N THR A 169 -5.11 9.99 27.08
CA THR A 169 -6.50 10.08 26.59
C THR A 169 -6.73 11.24 25.63
N GLU A 170 -6.00 12.35 25.78
CA GLU A 170 -6.10 13.51 24.88
C GLU A 170 -5.69 13.17 23.44
N GLN A 171 -4.88 12.13 23.26
CA GLN A 171 -4.46 11.67 21.92
C GLN A 171 -5.56 10.93 21.18
N LEU A 172 -6.61 10.45 21.86
CA LEU A 172 -7.81 9.90 21.22
C LEU A 172 -8.51 10.94 20.32
N GLY A 173 -8.50 12.22 20.72
CA GLY A 173 -9.04 13.30 19.91
C GLY A 173 -8.33 13.53 18.57
N LYS A 174 -7.13 12.97 18.37
CA LYS A 174 -6.37 13.03 17.12
C LYS A 174 -6.75 11.91 16.14
N ILE A 175 -7.58 10.96 16.57
CA ILE A 175 -8.05 9.87 15.69
C ILE A 175 -9.03 10.46 14.67
N ASN A 176 -8.77 10.17 13.39
CA ASN A 176 -9.68 10.60 12.31
C ASN A 176 -10.91 9.68 12.27
N ILE A 177 -11.93 10.03 13.05
CA ILE A 177 -13.18 9.27 13.13
C ILE A 177 -13.92 9.26 11.77
N PHE A 178 -13.76 10.27 10.93
CA PHE A 178 -14.36 10.30 9.59
C PHE A 178 -13.89 9.16 8.71
N MET A 179 -12.67 8.67 8.93
CA MET A 179 -12.16 7.49 8.21
C MET A 179 -12.98 6.24 8.52
N VAL A 180 -13.48 6.09 9.75
CA VAL A 180 -14.34 4.94 10.14
C VAL A 180 -15.67 5.00 9.38
N PHE A 181 -16.31 6.16 9.34
CA PHE A 181 -17.54 6.36 8.58
C PHE A 181 -17.33 6.20 7.07
N PHE A 182 -16.21 6.70 6.54
CA PHE A 182 -15.85 6.51 5.14
C PHE A 182 -15.72 5.02 4.78
N VAL A 183 -14.98 4.25 5.57
CA VAL A 183 -14.80 2.81 5.34
C VAL A 183 -16.12 2.06 5.47
N ALA A 184 -16.92 2.37 6.49
CA ALA A 184 -18.25 1.78 6.66
C ALA A 184 -19.16 2.07 5.46
N GLY A 185 -19.21 3.33 5.00
CA GLY A 185 -19.96 3.70 3.78
C GLY A 185 -19.43 3.00 2.54
N ALA A 186 -18.11 2.94 2.36
CA ALA A 186 -17.47 2.24 1.25
C ALA A 186 -17.83 0.74 1.22
N MET A 187 -17.89 0.08 2.38
CA MET A 187 -18.31 -1.32 2.48
C MET A 187 -19.79 -1.55 2.14
N CYS A 188 -20.62 -0.51 2.14
CA CYS A 188 -22.03 -0.61 1.70
C CYS A 188 -22.16 -0.47 0.17
N ILE A 189 -21.20 0.15 -0.52
CA ILE A 189 -21.29 0.40 -1.98
C ILE A 189 -21.44 -0.92 -2.75
N GLY A 190 -20.61 -1.93 -2.47
CA GLY A 190 -20.65 -3.21 -3.15
C GLY A 190 -22.01 -3.92 -3.06
N PRO A 191 -22.53 -4.21 -1.85
CA PRO A 191 -23.86 -4.83 -1.67
C PRO A 191 -25.00 -4.02 -2.27
N VAL A 192 -24.94 -2.67 -2.17
CA VAL A 192 -25.97 -1.80 -2.77
C VAL A 192 -25.89 -1.87 -4.29
N ALA A 193 -24.69 -1.75 -4.88
CA ALA A 193 -24.48 -1.84 -6.33
C ALA A 193 -24.93 -3.20 -6.89
N ALA A 194 -24.67 -4.30 -6.17
CA ALA A 194 -25.17 -5.62 -6.54
C ALA A 194 -26.70 -5.67 -6.52
N LYS A 195 -27.34 -5.15 -5.44
CA LYS A 195 -28.79 -5.16 -5.27
C LYS A 195 -29.52 -4.32 -6.32
N VAL A 196 -28.97 -3.17 -6.71
CA VAL A 196 -29.55 -2.30 -7.74
C VAL A 196 -29.14 -2.65 -9.17
N GLY A 197 -28.37 -3.74 -9.37
CA GLY A 197 -28.00 -4.25 -10.68
C GLY A 197 -26.79 -3.54 -11.34
N VAL A 198 -26.17 -2.57 -10.70
CA VAL A 198 -24.99 -1.86 -11.24
C VAL A 198 -23.84 -2.82 -11.52
N VAL A 199 -23.57 -3.76 -10.60
CA VAL A 199 -22.52 -4.78 -10.78
C VAL A 199 -22.79 -5.61 -12.03
N LYS A 200 -24.04 -6.03 -12.24
CA LYS A 200 -24.44 -6.82 -13.44
C LYS A 200 -24.24 -6.02 -14.74
N THR A 201 -24.61 -4.73 -14.72
CA THR A 201 -24.40 -3.83 -15.86
C THR A 201 -22.92 -3.63 -16.16
N MET A 202 -22.11 -3.35 -15.13
CA MET A 202 -20.67 -3.17 -15.26
C MET A 202 -19.98 -4.47 -15.72
N ALA A 203 -20.35 -5.61 -15.15
CA ALA A 203 -19.86 -6.91 -15.60
C ALA A 203 -20.23 -7.16 -17.06
N GLY A 204 -21.47 -6.83 -17.49
CA GLY A 204 -21.91 -6.94 -18.88
C GLY A 204 -21.08 -6.11 -19.86
N ILE A 205 -20.60 -4.95 -19.45
CA ILE A 205 -19.72 -4.09 -20.27
C ILE A 205 -18.26 -4.60 -20.24
N LEU A 206 -17.76 -4.98 -19.09
CA LEU A 206 -16.35 -5.37 -18.90
C LEU A 206 -16.08 -6.81 -19.39
N LEU A 207 -16.97 -7.77 -19.14
CA LEU A 207 -16.77 -9.16 -19.51
C LEU A 207 -16.43 -9.38 -20.97
N PRO A 208 -17.11 -8.77 -21.97
CA PRO A 208 -16.75 -8.93 -23.37
C PRO A 208 -15.32 -8.43 -23.68
N LEU A 209 -14.88 -7.38 -22.98
CA LEU A 209 -13.54 -6.78 -23.13
C LEU A 209 -12.47 -7.64 -22.44
N LEU A 210 -12.85 -8.43 -21.44
CA LEU A 210 -11.93 -9.25 -20.63
C LEU A 210 -11.93 -10.72 -21.05
N LYS A 211 -12.86 -11.13 -21.93
CA LYS A 211 -12.88 -12.49 -22.51
C LYS A 211 -11.68 -12.72 -23.39
N GLY A 212 -10.83 -13.66 -22.99
CA GLY A 212 -9.62 -14.03 -23.73
C GLY A 212 -8.83 -15.07 -22.95
N SER A 213 -7.54 -15.15 -23.21
CA SER A 213 -6.66 -15.96 -22.37
C SER A 213 -6.57 -15.35 -20.96
N PRO A 214 -6.30 -16.13 -19.90
CA PRO A 214 -6.10 -15.62 -18.56
C PRO A 214 -5.09 -14.46 -18.50
N LEU A 215 -4.01 -14.56 -19.25
CA LEU A 215 -3.00 -13.51 -19.37
C LEU A 215 -3.58 -12.19 -19.93
N TYR A 216 -4.38 -12.27 -20.99
CA TYR A 216 -5.05 -11.09 -21.54
C TYR A 216 -5.98 -10.44 -20.52
N THR A 217 -6.74 -11.24 -19.77
CA THR A 217 -7.63 -10.77 -18.70
C THR A 217 -6.84 -10.04 -17.61
N PHE A 218 -5.74 -10.61 -17.13
CA PHE A 218 -4.89 -10.00 -16.13
C PHE A 218 -4.29 -8.67 -16.59
N VAL A 219 -3.72 -8.63 -17.78
CA VAL A 219 -3.14 -7.42 -18.36
C VAL A 219 -4.22 -6.34 -18.53
N SER A 220 -5.39 -6.71 -19.03
CA SER A 220 -6.50 -5.77 -19.24
C SER A 220 -7.03 -5.20 -17.92
N VAL A 221 -7.19 -6.03 -16.87
CA VAL A 221 -7.62 -5.59 -15.54
C VAL A 221 -6.57 -4.71 -14.88
N TYR A 222 -5.29 -5.01 -15.05
CA TYR A 222 -4.21 -4.15 -14.60
C TYR A 222 -4.30 -2.76 -15.23
N PHE A 223 -4.34 -2.66 -16.55
CA PHE A 223 -4.42 -1.36 -17.23
C PHE A 223 -5.74 -0.64 -16.98
N PHE A 224 -6.84 -1.36 -16.79
CA PHE A 224 -8.09 -0.77 -16.32
C PHE A 224 -7.91 -0.06 -14.97
N GLY A 225 -7.21 -0.71 -14.02
CA GLY A 225 -6.83 -0.09 -12.75
C GLY A 225 -5.98 1.16 -12.94
N VAL A 226 -4.98 1.11 -13.82
CA VAL A 226 -4.11 2.27 -14.16
C VAL A 226 -4.94 3.44 -14.70
N VAL A 227 -5.88 3.18 -15.61
CA VAL A 227 -6.75 4.23 -16.18
C VAL A 227 -7.67 4.83 -15.11
N LEU A 228 -8.24 4.00 -14.24
CA LEU A 228 -9.11 4.47 -13.15
C LEU A 228 -8.40 5.44 -12.20
N LYS A 229 -7.09 5.33 -12.06
CA LYS A 229 -6.30 6.20 -11.18
C LYS A 229 -6.29 7.67 -11.59
N PHE A 230 -6.52 7.98 -12.83
CA PHE A 230 -6.66 9.37 -13.27
C PHE A 230 -7.89 10.07 -12.68
N PHE A 231 -8.89 9.28 -12.25
CA PHE A 231 -10.18 9.78 -11.78
C PHE A 231 -10.44 9.46 -10.30
N LEU A 232 -9.84 8.39 -9.77
CA LEU A 232 -10.14 7.86 -8.44
C LEU A 232 -8.87 7.69 -7.59
N THR A 233 -9.01 7.89 -6.28
CA THR A 233 -7.96 7.48 -5.33
C THR A 233 -7.92 5.95 -5.19
N PRO A 234 -6.82 5.32 -4.72
CA PRO A 234 -6.77 3.87 -4.51
C PRO A 234 -7.90 3.35 -3.64
N LEU A 235 -8.24 4.08 -2.58
CA LEU A 235 -9.29 3.69 -1.65
C LEU A 235 -10.68 3.75 -2.31
N ALA A 236 -10.96 4.80 -3.10
CA ALA A 236 -12.22 4.93 -3.84
C ALA A 236 -12.35 3.85 -4.93
N ALA A 237 -11.29 3.61 -5.71
CA ALA A 237 -11.28 2.54 -6.72
C ALA A 237 -11.49 1.15 -6.08
N THR A 238 -10.85 0.89 -4.94
CA THR A 238 -11.07 -0.33 -4.15
C THR A 238 -12.53 -0.46 -3.74
N ALA A 239 -13.12 0.58 -3.14
CA ALA A 239 -14.50 0.55 -2.67
C ALA A 239 -15.51 0.30 -3.79
N MET A 240 -15.27 0.86 -4.98
CA MET A 240 -16.22 0.80 -6.09
C MET A 240 -16.10 -0.48 -6.93
N PHE A 241 -14.88 -1.00 -7.13
CA PHE A 241 -14.65 -2.01 -8.17
C PHE A 241 -14.28 -3.41 -7.65
N ILE A 242 -13.80 -3.55 -6.41
CA ILE A 242 -13.31 -4.86 -5.93
C ILE A 242 -14.38 -5.95 -5.99
N SER A 243 -15.61 -5.69 -5.54
CA SER A 243 -16.69 -6.70 -5.61
C SER A 243 -16.98 -7.11 -7.05
N THR A 244 -17.03 -6.13 -7.98
CA THR A 244 -17.24 -6.39 -9.41
C THR A 244 -16.11 -7.21 -10.03
N ILE A 245 -14.86 -6.88 -9.71
CA ILE A 245 -13.69 -7.62 -10.21
C ILE A 245 -13.68 -9.06 -9.67
N ALA A 246 -14.04 -9.26 -8.38
CA ALA A 246 -14.16 -10.59 -7.81
C ALA A 246 -15.27 -11.43 -8.48
N GLU A 247 -16.43 -10.83 -8.75
CA GLU A 247 -17.52 -11.51 -9.47
C GLU A 247 -17.14 -11.84 -10.92
N ILE A 248 -16.46 -10.93 -11.63
CA ILE A 248 -15.94 -11.19 -12.98
C ILE A 248 -14.95 -12.35 -12.96
N ALA A 249 -14.05 -12.42 -11.99
CA ALA A 249 -13.12 -13.54 -11.85
C ALA A 249 -13.86 -14.86 -11.77
N ILE A 250 -14.88 -14.97 -10.90
CA ILE A 250 -15.71 -16.18 -10.76
C ILE A 250 -16.39 -16.53 -12.08
N GLN A 251 -16.97 -15.56 -12.78
CA GLN A 251 -17.64 -15.79 -14.07
C GLN A 251 -16.69 -16.26 -15.18
N LEU A 252 -15.41 -15.87 -15.11
CA LEU A 252 -14.37 -16.30 -16.02
C LEU A 252 -13.69 -17.61 -15.59
N GLY A 253 -14.08 -18.21 -14.47
CA GLY A 253 -13.45 -19.41 -13.91
C GLY A 253 -12.05 -19.15 -13.32
N LEU A 254 -11.74 -17.90 -12.99
CA LEU A 254 -10.49 -17.49 -12.37
C LEU A 254 -10.64 -17.38 -10.85
N HIS A 255 -9.53 -17.53 -10.14
CA HIS A 255 -9.54 -17.33 -8.69
C HIS A 255 -9.76 -15.85 -8.35
N PRO A 256 -10.77 -15.48 -7.52
CA PRO A 256 -11.13 -14.09 -7.24
C PRO A 256 -9.97 -13.24 -6.72
N TYR A 257 -9.17 -13.78 -5.78
CA TYR A 257 -8.02 -13.06 -5.22
C TYR A 257 -6.97 -12.72 -6.27
N SER A 258 -6.69 -13.62 -7.23
CA SER A 258 -5.68 -13.37 -8.26
C SER A 258 -6.02 -12.13 -9.09
N LEU A 259 -7.27 -12.03 -9.56
CA LEU A 259 -7.71 -10.89 -10.38
C LEU A 259 -7.79 -9.60 -9.55
N VAL A 260 -8.22 -9.70 -8.30
CA VAL A 260 -8.27 -8.59 -7.36
C VAL A 260 -6.86 -8.07 -7.03
N TYR A 261 -5.88 -8.94 -6.82
CA TYR A 261 -4.50 -8.51 -6.59
C TYR A 261 -3.93 -7.77 -7.80
N VAL A 262 -4.14 -8.29 -9.00
CA VAL A 262 -3.72 -7.62 -10.25
C VAL A 262 -4.36 -6.23 -10.37
N PHE A 263 -5.66 -6.13 -10.11
CA PHE A 263 -6.35 -4.85 -10.08
C PHE A 263 -5.76 -3.90 -9.03
N LYS A 264 -5.43 -4.41 -7.83
CA LYS A 264 -4.77 -3.64 -6.77
C LYS A 264 -3.42 -3.10 -7.22
N TYR A 265 -2.61 -3.88 -7.94
CA TYR A 265 -1.36 -3.37 -8.53
C TYR A 265 -1.62 -2.30 -9.59
N GLY A 266 -2.69 -2.41 -10.38
CA GLY A 266 -3.09 -1.39 -11.35
C GLY A 266 -3.44 -0.06 -10.68
N ILE A 267 -4.31 -0.10 -9.67
CA ILE A 267 -4.69 1.12 -8.93
C ILE A 267 -3.59 1.64 -8.00
N ASP A 268 -2.44 0.96 -7.91
CA ASP A 268 -1.24 1.43 -7.20
C ASP A 268 -0.23 2.13 -8.12
N GLN A 269 -0.57 2.37 -9.36
CA GLN A 269 0.26 3.15 -10.28
C GLN A 269 -0.14 4.63 -10.21
N TYR A 270 0.84 5.51 -10.04
CA TYR A 270 0.62 6.95 -9.91
C TYR A 270 1.49 7.68 -10.92
N ILE A 271 0.92 8.62 -11.65
CA ILE A 271 1.64 9.50 -12.58
C ILE A 271 1.65 10.91 -12.04
N PHE A 272 0.50 11.38 -11.54
CA PHE A 272 0.37 12.72 -11.00
C PHE A 272 0.26 12.73 -9.47
N PRO A 273 0.80 13.75 -8.80
CA PRO A 273 0.73 13.83 -7.34
C PRO A 273 -0.69 13.81 -6.78
N TYR A 274 -1.67 14.38 -7.48
CA TYR A 274 -3.06 14.43 -7.02
C TYR A 274 -3.74 13.06 -6.94
N GLU A 275 -3.25 12.08 -7.68
CA GLU A 275 -3.84 10.73 -7.72
C GLU A 275 -3.69 9.98 -6.39
N TYR A 276 -2.73 10.40 -5.55
CA TYR A 276 -2.45 9.73 -4.29
C TYR A 276 -1.98 10.71 -3.22
N ALA A 277 -2.76 10.80 -2.14
CA ALA A 277 -2.50 11.75 -1.06
C ALA A 277 -1.07 11.65 -0.49
N VAL A 278 -0.48 10.45 -0.45
CA VAL A 278 0.90 10.24 0.02
C VAL A 278 1.91 10.86 -0.94
N LEU A 279 1.72 10.68 -2.26
CA LEU A 279 2.61 11.30 -3.25
C LEU A 279 2.47 12.83 -3.23
N LEU A 280 1.24 13.33 -3.13
CA LEU A 280 0.98 14.76 -3.01
C LEU A 280 1.64 15.34 -1.75
N TYR A 281 1.55 14.65 -0.63
CA TYR A 281 2.17 15.06 0.63
C TYR A 281 3.70 15.16 0.50
N VAL A 282 4.36 14.11 -0.02
CA VAL A 282 5.82 14.14 -0.21
C VAL A 282 6.24 15.17 -1.26
N TYR A 283 5.45 15.34 -2.32
CA TYR A 283 5.67 16.34 -3.37
C TYR A 283 5.59 17.78 -2.84
N SER A 284 4.71 18.05 -1.87
CA SER A 284 4.51 19.38 -1.29
C SER A 284 5.74 19.95 -0.59
N PHE A 285 6.71 19.13 -0.23
CA PHE A 285 8.00 19.60 0.31
C PHE A 285 8.93 20.25 -0.74
N GLY A 286 8.64 20.11 -2.04
CA GLY A 286 9.34 20.83 -3.11
C GLY A 286 10.74 20.29 -3.45
N TYR A 287 11.09 19.08 -3.04
CA TYR A 287 12.43 18.50 -3.29
C TYR A 287 12.58 17.84 -4.66
N PHE A 288 11.50 17.56 -5.37
CA PHE A 288 11.52 16.96 -6.71
C PHE A 288 10.44 17.55 -7.62
N SER A 289 10.73 17.57 -8.90
CA SER A 289 9.86 18.13 -9.93
C SER A 289 8.86 17.09 -10.46
N LEU A 290 7.77 17.54 -11.07
CA LEU A 290 6.83 16.68 -11.78
C LEU A 290 7.50 15.86 -12.89
N LYS A 291 8.50 16.46 -13.58
CA LYS A 291 9.30 15.75 -14.59
C LYS A 291 10.05 14.55 -13.99
N SER A 292 10.54 14.68 -12.76
CA SER A 292 11.20 13.57 -12.05
C SER A 292 10.21 12.48 -11.64
N VAL A 293 9.00 12.85 -11.23
CA VAL A 293 7.92 11.88 -10.97
C VAL A 293 7.63 11.08 -12.24
N PHE A 294 7.44 11.73 -13.38
CA PHE A 294 7.16 11.04 -14.65
C PHE A 294 8.28 10.09 -15.07
N LYS A 295 9.56 10.50 -14.88
CA LYS A 295 10.70 9.64 -15.21
C LYS A 295 10.73 8.32 -14.46
N VAL A 296 10.20 8.29 -13.24
CA VAL A 296 10.18 7.07 -12.41
C VAL A 296 8.84 6.34 -12.57
N MET A 297 7.72 7.06 -12.50
CA MET A 297 6.40 6.43 -12.40
C MET A 297 5.88 5.90 -13.73
N ILE A 298 6.18 6.55 -14.87
CA ILE A 298 5.74 6.02 -16.17
C ILE A 298 6.42 4.69 -16.51
N PRO A 299 7.76 4.55 -16.44
CA PRO A 299 8.39 3.23 -16.61
C PRO A 299 7.90 2.20 -15.60
N ARG A 300 7.60 2.59 -14.35
CA ARG A 300 7.08 1.70 -13.32
C ARG A 300 5.80 1.00 -13.75
N ILE A 301 4.89 1.67 -14.46
CA ILE A 301 3.65 1.07 -14.98
C ILE A 301 3.98 -0.15 -15.86
N PHE A 302 4.86 0.03 -16.84
CA PHE A 302 5.17 -1.02 -17.81
C PHE A 302 6.02 -2.14 -17.19
N VAL A 303 6.98 -1.80 -16.35
CA VAL A 303 7.81 -2.78 -15.65
C VAL A 303 6.97 -3.58 -14.66
N THR A 304 5.99 -2.97 -13.99
CA THR A 304 5.03 -3.69 -13.13
C THR A 304 4.14 -4.61 -13.95
N ALA A 305 3.65 -4.18 -15.11
CA ALA A 305 2.88 -5.05 -16.00
C ALA A 305 3.69 -6.29 -16.41
N LEU A 306 4.93 -6.09 -16.84
CA LEU A 306 5.84 -7.17 -17.20
C LEU A 306 6.12 -8.11 -16.02
N PHE A 307 6.38 -7.55 -14.84
CA PHE A 307 6.60 -8.30 -13.61
C PHE A 307 5.40 -9.20 -13.27
N LEU A 308 4.17 -8.66 -13.32
CA LEU A 308 2.96 -9.43 -13.06
C LEU A 308 2.74 -10.54 -14.11
N VAL A 309 3.06 -10.28 -15.38
CA VAL A 309 2.99 -11.29 -16.44
C VAL A 309 3.94 -12.46 -16.16
N LEU A 310 5.18 -12.17 -15.77
CA LEU A 310 6.18 -13.20 -15.46
C LEU A 310 5.79 -14.02 -14.23
N GLU A 311 5.20 -13.40 -13.23
CA GLU A 311 4.82 -14.04 -11.99
C GLU A 311 3.54 -14.88 -12.11
N LEU A 312 2.55 -14.39 -12.83
CA LEU A 312 1.27 -15.09 -13.03
C LEU A 312 1.34 -16.19 -14.10
N SER A 313 2.38 -16.18 -14.94
CA SER A 313 2.58 -17.20 -15.98
C SER A 313 2.71 -18.63 -15.44
N PRO A 314 3.42 -18.91 -14.32
CA PRO A 314 3.49 -20.26 -13.74
C PRO A 314 2.23 -20.66 -12.96
N TYR A 315 1.51 -19.69 -12.42
CA TYR A 315 0.28 -19.89 -11.68
C TYR A 315 -0.96 -19.76 -12.56
N ASN A 316 -0.91 -20.27 -13.80
CA ASN A 316 -2.10 -20.37 -14.63
C ASN A 316 -3.19 -21.09 -13.84
N CYS A 317 -3.73 -20.37 -12.94
CA CYS A 317 -5.05 -20.31 -12.36
C CYS A 317 -5.85 -21.59 -12.56
N VAL A 318 -5.41 -22.62 -11.88
CA VAL A 318 -6.21 -23.82 -11.76
C VAL A 318 -7.07 -23.67 -10.53
N LYS A 319 -8.35 -23.89 -10.73
CA LYS A 319 -9.53 -23.98 -9.88
C LYS A 319 -9.30 -24.21 -8.40
#